data_ad5e0bd6c3391370654f58bf35ca21fe
#
_entry.id   ad5e0bd6c3391370654f58bf35ca21fe
#
_cell.length_a   1.000
_cell.length_b   1.000
_cell.length_c   1.000
_cell.angle_alpha   90.00
_cell.angle_beta   90.00
_cell.angle_gamma   90.00
#
_symmetry.space_group_name_H-M   'P 1'
#
loop_
_entity.id
_entity.type
_entity.pdbx_description
1 polymer ?
#
loop_
_entity_poly.entity_id
_entity_poly.type
_entity_poly.pdbx_seq_one_letter_code
_entity_poly.pdbx_strand_id
1 'polypeptide(L)'
;MRLPAGACIFNGGDRGEIALVLSGLGAFSFQDTRRRNHIFSLVPAGRLMGNVDDLTADTVSVTDMALRETEVRLVQRETFLAFLDSNPEIERSHALGVIADHESDMEGMIANFTLSARERIAALFSSLVHNLAPEADARGRYPLPFALTAVEISQIVAVARPTVSSILSDLSGRGLLVRRDHRHIVSARLFDILHDRTSRGAGPAARIVRRHRRAPSQSAEQVSLKNQKCQLSDTRTPAFFAGL
;
A
#
# COMPACT_ATOMS: atom_id res chain seq x y z
N MET A 1 -0.26 17.33 11.66
CA MET A 1 -1.72 17.28 11.97
C MET A 1 -2.10 15.83 12.23
N ARG A 2 -2.90 15.57 13.27
CA ARG A 2 -3.43 14.23 13.55
C ARG A 2 -4.88 14.13 13.07
N LEU A 3 -5.20 13.05 12.40
CA LEU A 3 -6.50 12.78 11.79
C LEU A 3 -7.08 11.49 12.36
N PRO A 4 -8.34 11.49 12.81
CA PRO A 4 -9.00 10.25 13.22
C PRO A 4 -9.25 9.35 12.01
N ALA A 5 -9.46 8.06 12.26
CA ALA A 5 -9.90 7.12 11.23
C ALA A 5 -11.20 7.59 10.57
N GLY A 6 -11.26 7.52 9.24
CA GLY A 6 -12.38 7.99 8.43
C GLY A 6 -12.32 9.48 8.05
N ALA A 7 -11.34 10.24 8.55
CA ALA A 7 -11.20 11.63 8.15
C ALA A 7 -10.73 11.73 6.69
N CYS A 8 -11.33 12.69 5.97
CA CYS A 8 -10.89 13.07 4.63
C CYS A 8 -9.71 14.03 4.75
N ILE A 9 -8.64 13.78 4.02
CA ILE A 9 -7.47 14.65 3.94
C ILE A 9 -7.66 15.62 2.77
N PHE A 10 -7.90 15.07 1.58
CA PHE A 10 -8.25 15.81 0.37
C PHE A 10 -9.49 15.19 -0.27
N ASN A 11 -10.32 16.01 -0.89
CA ASN A 11 -11.57 15.59 -1.53
C ASN A 11 -11.67 16.20 -2.92
N GLY A 12 -10.93 15.62 -3.86
CA GLY A 12 -10.83 16.16 -5.21
C GLY A 12 -10.26 17.58 -5.27
N GLY A 13 -9.90 18.00 -6.44
CA GLY A 13 -9.36 19.34 -6.69
C GLY A 13 -7.95 19.55 -6.16
N ASP A 14 -7.24 20.44 -6.82
CA ASP A 14 -5.91 20.86 -6.41
C ASP A 14 -6.01 21.96 -5.34
N ARG A 15 -5.39 21.75 -4.18
CA ARG A 15 -5.26 22.74 -3.13
C ARG A 15 -3.85 23.32 -3.06
N GLY A 16 -2.97 22.93 -3.96
CA GLY A 16 -1.56 23.32 -3.92
C GLY A 16 -0.81 22.70 -2.72
N GLU A 17 -1.39 21.70 -2.07
CA GLU A 17 -0.82 21.04 -0.90
C GLU A 17 -0.69 19.54 -1.14
N ILE A 18 0.35 18.96 -0.56
CA ILE A 18 0.55 17.51 -0.42
C ILE A 18 0.67 17.14 1.05
N ALA A 19 0.33 15.92 1.39
CA ALA A 19 0.43 15.40 2.75
C ALA A 19 1.45 14.26 2.81
N LEU A 20 2.51 14.43 3.61
CA LEU A 20 3.39 13.33 3.97
C LEU A 20 2.78 12.57 5.15
N VAL A 21 2.56 11.28 5.00
CA VAL A 21 2.10 10.40 6.08
C VAL A 21 3.28 10.08 7.00
N LEU A 22 3.22 10.57 8.24
CA LEU A 22 4.24 10.34 9.26
C LEU A 22 4.00 9.04 10.03
N SER A 23 2.73 8.76 10.34
CA SER A 23 2.31 7.52 11.00
C SER A 23 0.86 7.19 10.64
N GLY A 24 0.44 5.94 10.85
CA GLY A 24 -0.92 5.49 10.55
C GLY A 24 -1.05 4.86 9.16
N LEU A 25 -2.21 5.01 8.53
CA LEU A 25 -2.53 4.45 7.22
C LEU A 25 -3.54 5.33 6.50
N GLY A 26 -3.15 5.89 5.40
CA GLY A 26 -4.01 6.55 4.44
C GLY A 26 -4.48 5.63 3.31
N ALA A 27 -5.38 6.13 2.48
CA ALA A 27 -5.83 5.46 1.27
C ALA A 27 -6.35 6.45 0.24
N PHE A 28 -6.17 6.12 -1.03
CA PHE A 28 -6.87 6.73 -2.15
C PHE A 28 -8.14 5.93 -2.45
N SER A 29 -9.27 6.63 -2.50
CA SER A 29 -10.58 6.02 -2.71
C SER A 29 -11.42 6.82 -3.70
N PHE A 30 -12.39 6.18 -4.31
CA PHE A 30 -13.40 6.82 -5.15
C PHE A 30 -14.75 6.15 -4.96
N GLN A 31 -15.82 6.84 -5.34
CA GLN A 31 -17.16 6.28 -5.41
C GLN A 31 -17.53 5.95 -6.86
N ASP A 32 -18.09 4.75 -7.08
CA ASP A 32 -18.65 4.40 -8.38
C ASP A 32 -20.05 5.05 -8.58
N THR A 33 -20.60 4.89 -9.76
CA THR A 33 -21.94 5.41 -10.12
C THR A 33 -23.07 4.87 -9.23
N ARG A 34 -22.83 3.77 -8.51
CA ARG A 34 -23.76 3.17 -7.54
C ARG A 34 -23.47 3.59 -6.11
N ARG A 35 -22.62 4.61 -5.91
CA ARG A 35 -22.15 5.14 -4.61
C ARG A 35 -21.45 4.10 -3.74
N ARG A 36 -20.84 3.09 -4.34
CA ARG A 36 -19.98 2.16 -3.59
C ARG A 36 -18.58 2.72 -3.53
N ASN A 37 -17.99 2.69 -2.33
CA ASN A 37 -16.60 3.09 -2.13
C ASN A 37 -15.66 1.99 -2.63
N HIS A 38 -14.66 2.40 -3.35
CA HIS A 38 -13.53 1.58 -3.78
C HIS A 38 -12.24 2.21 -3.26
N ILE A 39 -11.36 1.38 -2.73
CA ILE A 39 -10.00 1.78 -2.35
C ILE A 39 -9.07 1.18 -3.42
N PHE A 40 -8.30 2.00 -4.09
CA PHE A 40 -7.40 1.52 -5.14
C PHE A 40 -5.92 1.56 -4.72
N SER A 41 -5.55 2.38 -3.73
CA SER A 41 -4.21 2.41 -3.19
C SER A 41 -4.20 2.60 -1.67
N LEU A 42 -3.23 2.00 -0.99
CA LEU A 42 -2.97 2.17 0.43
C LEU A 42 -1.70 2.99 0.62
N VAL A 43 -1.76 3.98 1.49
CA VAL A 43 -0.68 4.93 1.72
C VAL A 43 -0.15 4.79 3.16
N PRO A 44 0.87 3.95 3.38
CA PRO A 44 1.51 3.80 4.68
C PRO A 44 2.41 5.00 5.02
N ALA A 45 2.94 5.01 6.24
CA ALA A 45 3.92 6.00 6.67
C ALA A 45 5.13 6.08 5.71
N GLY A 46 5.62 7.28 5.48
CA GLY A 46 6.72 7.59 4.54
C GLY A 46 6.26 7.82 3.09
N ARG A 47 4.96 7.79 2.81
CA ARG A 47 4.39 8.04 1.48
C ARG A 47 3.64 9.37 1.46
N LEU A 48 3.45 9.90 0.25
CA LEU A 48 2.72 11.14 -0.01
C LEU A 48 1.28 10.88 -0.41
N MET A 49 0.41 11.81 -0.07
CA MET A 49 -0.99 11.91 -0.50
C MET A 49 -1.21 13.29 -1.12
N GLY A 50 -2.21 13.39 -1.97
CA GLY A 50 -2.50 14.60 -2.72
C GLY A 50 -1.93 14.55 -4.14
N ASN A 51 -2.26 15.57 -4.95
CA ASN A 51 -1.83 15.67 -6.33
C ASN A 51 -0.46 16.36 -6.41
N VAL A 52 0.61 15.59 -6.66
CA VAL A 52 1.98 16.11 -6.69
C VAL A 52 2.28 16.85 -8.01
N ASP A 53 1.72 16.41 -9.13
CA ASP A 53 2.13 16.83 -10.47
C ASP A 53 1.03 17.45 -11.32
N ASP A 54 -0.15 17.68 -10.75
CA ASP A 54 -1.29 18.35 -11.42
C ASP A 54 -1.70 17.71 -12.76
N LEU A 55 -1.32 16.44 -12.96
CA LEU A 55 -1.52 15.71 -14.22
C LEU A 55 -2.89 15.03 -14.34
N THR A 56 -3.64 14.92 -13.23
CA THR A 56 -4.95 14.29 -13.24
C THR A 56 -6.03 15.29 -13.58
N ALA A 57 -6.51 15.27 -14.82
CA ALA A 57 -7.78 15.92 -15.14
C ALA A 57 -8.92 15.34 -14.31
N ASP A 58 -9.84 16.19 -13.85
CA ASP A 58 -10.97 15.91 -12.94
C ASP A 58 -12.00 14.87 -13.43
N THR A 59 -11.57 13.86 -14.17
CA THR A 59 -12.46 12.82 -14.72
C THR A 59 -12.97 11.83 -13.68
N VAL A 60 -12.22 11.64 -12.57
CA VAL A 60 -12.63 10.80 -11.44
C VAL A 60 -12.30 11.53 -10.15
N SER A 61 -13.33 11.80 -9.34
CA SER A 61 -13.11 12.39 -8.01
C SER A 61 -12.47 11.37 -7.08
N VAL A 62 -11.20 11.56 -6.77
CA VAL A 62 -10.45 10.78 -5.80
C VAL A 62 -10.53 11.45 -4.44
N THR A 63 -10.75 10.66 -3.40
CA THR A 63 -10.76 11.10 -2.01
C THR A 63 -9.57 10.48 -1.28
N ASP A 64 -8.76 11.32 -0.67
CA ASP A 64 -7.66 10.93 0.19
C ASP A 64 -8.17 10.85 1.61
N MET A 65 -8.12 9.68 2.22
CA MET A 65 -8.71 9.45 3.54
C MET A 65 -7.77 8.73 4.50
N ALA A 66 -7.93 8.98 5.78
CA ALA A 66 -7.26 8.23 6.83
C ALA A 66 -8.04 6.96 7.15
N LEU A 67 -7.46 5.77 6.94
CA LEU A 67 -8.08 4.49 7.33
C LEU A 67 -7.86 4.17 8.81
N ARG A 68 -6.84 4.74 9.41
CA ARG A 68 -6.49 4.64 10.86
C ARG A 68 -6.25 6.03 11.39
N GLU A 69 -6.08 6.16 12.71
CA GLU A 69 -5.50 7.39 13.23
C GLU A 69 -4.16 7.63 12.52
N THR A 70 -4.08 8.76 11.83
CA THR A 70 -2.98 9.07 10.89
C THR A 70 -2.42 10.44 11.21
N GLU A 71 -1.12 10.50 11.37
CA GLU A 71 -0.40 11.78 11.49
C GLU A 71 0.19 12.15 10.13
N VAL A 72 -0.14 13.36 9.66
CA VAL A 72 0.38 13.89 8.40
C VAL A 72 1.06 15.23 8.60
N ARG A 73 2.02 15.53 7.74
CA ARG A 73 2.58 16.87 7.54
C ARG A 73 2.09 17.41 6.20
N LEU A 74 1.40 18.54 6.22
CA LEU A 74 1.06 19.26 5.00
C LEU A 74 2.25 20.09 4.55
N VAL A 75 2.50 20.10 3.26
CA VAL A 75 3.57 20.86 2.60
C VAL A 75 2.99 21.48 1.34
N GLN A 76 3.33 22.74 1.07
CA GLN A 76 2.98 23.37 -0.20
C GLN A 76 3.69 22.65 -1.36
N ARG A 77 2.94 22.32 -2.41
CA ARG A 77 3.45 21.56 -3.56
C ARG A 77 4.67 22.22 -4.18
N GLU A 78 4.62 23.54 -4.38
CA GLU A 78 5.72 24.31 -4.95
C GLU A 78 6.98 24.22 -4.08
N THR A 79 6.82 24.26 -2.77
CA THR A 79 7.95 24.09 -1.82
C THR A 79 8.56 22.69 -1.94
N PHE A 80 7.70 21.67 -2.06
CA PHE A 80 8.18 20.29 -2.24
C PHE A 80 8.90 20.11 -3.57
N LEU A 81 8.36 20.65 -4.68
CA LEU A 81 9.01 20.58 -6.00
C LEU A 81 10.35 21.30 -6.01
N ALA A 82 10.42 22.52 -5.46
CA ALA A 82 11.68 23.26 -5.34
C ALA A 82 12.72 22.51 -4.47
N PHE A 83 12.26 21.78 -3.47
CA PHE A 83 13.12 20.90 -2.66
C PHE A 83 13.67 19.74 -3.50
N LEU A 84 12.84 19.09 -4.32
CA LEU A 84 13.26 18.01 -5.21
C LEU A 84 14.29 18.52 -6.24
N ASP A 85 14.01 19.66 -6.90
CA ASP A 85 14.92 20.31 -7.86
C ASP A 85 16.29 20.57 -7.25
N SER A 86 16.32 20.94 -5.97
CA SER A 86 17.56 21.21 -5.23
C SER A 86 18.26 19.94 -4.73
N ASN A 87 17.62 18.77 -4.83
CA ASN A 87 18.12 17.51 -4.29
C ASN A 87 17.92 16.34 -5.30
N PRO A 88 18.70 16.26 -6.39
CA PRO A 88 18.47 15.31 -7.49
C PRO A 88 18.47 13.84 -7.08
N GLU A 89 19.24 13.46 -6.05
CA GLU A 89 19.22 12.07 -5.53
C GLU A 89 17.88 11.71 -4.88
N ILE A 90 17.27 12.69 -4.19
CA ILE A 90 15.98 12.54 -3.55
C ILE A 90 14.89 12.51 -4.61
N GLU A 91 14.94 13.41 -5.59
CA GLU A 91 14.05 13.44 -6.75
C GLU A 91 14.04 12.08 -7.46
N ARG A 92 15.21 11.54 -7.79
CA ARG A 92 15.34 10.23 -8.40
C ARG A 92 14.74 9.11 -7.53
N SER A 93 14.99 9.14 -6.22
CA SER A 93 14.43 8.15 -5.30
C SER A 93 12.90 8.25 -5.22
N HIS A 94 12.38 9.47 -5.20
CA HIS A 94 10.94 9.75 -5.22
C HIS A 94 10.30 9.24 -6.52
N ALA A 95 10.85 9.58 -7.68
CA ALA A 95 10.35 9.12 -8.98
C ALA A 95 10.32 7.59 -9.08
N LEU A 96 11.38 6.89 -8.63
CA LEU A 96 11.39 5.43 -8.58
C LEU A 96 10.33 4.87 -7.62
N GLY A 97 10.07 5.54 -6.50
CA GLY A 97 9.01 5.20 -5.56
C GLY A 97 7.62 5.32 -6.20
N VAL A 98 7.35 6.42 -6.89
CA VAL A 98 6.08 6.65 -7.61
C VAL A 98 5.85 5.58 -8.68
N ILE A 99 6.89 5.24 -9.47
CA ILE A 99 6.79 4.17 -10.47
C ILE A 99 6.45 2.83 -9.81
N ALA A 100 7.10 2.49 -8.70
CA ALA A 100 6.86 1.23 -7.99
C ALA A 100 5.44 1.16 -7.41
N ASP A 101 4.93 2.27 -6.87
CA ASP A 101 3.56 2.36 -6.36
C ASP A 101 2.54 2.21 -7.50
N HIS A 102 2.76 2.91 -8.62
CA HIS A 102 1.91 2.78 -9.81
C HIS A 102 1.88 1.34 -10.36
N GLU A 103 3.03 0.67 -10.46
CA GLU A 103 3.08 -0.74 -10.87
C GLU A 103 2.29 -1.63 -9.92
N SER A 104 2.38 -1.39 -8.60
CA SER A 104 1.64 -2.14 -7.59
C SER A 104 0.12 -1.94 -7.72
N ASP A 105 -0.32 -0.71 -7.92
CA ASP A 105 -1.74 -0.37 -8.12
C ASP A 105 -2.29 -1.00 -9.40
N MET A 106 -1.52 -0.96 -10.50
CA MET A 106 -1.85 -1.65 -11.75
C MET A 106 -1.98 -3.17 -11.57
N GLU A 107 -1.04 -3.80 -10.85
CA GLU A 107 -1.12 -5.23 -10.53
C GLU A 107 -2.38 -5.56 -9.73
N GLY A 108 -2.74 -4.73 -8.75
CA GLY A 108 -3.97 -4.86 -7.96
C GLY A 108 -5.24 -4.77 -8.83
N MET A 109 -5.29 -3.80 -9.75
CA MET A 109 -6.39 -3.68 -10.70
C MET A 109 -6.50 -4.90 -11.61
N ILE A 110 -5.39 -5.36 -12.20
CA ILE A 110 -5.37 -6.56 -13.05
C ILE A 110 -5.84 -7.78 -12.26
N ALA A 111 -5.40 -7.94 -11.01
CA ALA A 111 -5.84 -9.02 -10.14
C ALA A 111 -7.36 -9.00 -9.95
N ASN A 112 -7.96 -7.81 -9.78
CA ASN A 112 -9.41 -7.65 -9.62
C ASN A 112 -10.22 -8.06 -10.86
N PHE A 113 -9.63 -8.03 -12.05
CA PHE A 113 -10.29 -8.49 -13.27
C PHE A 113 -10.05 -9.96 -13.61
N THR A 114 -8.92 -10.53 -13.18
CA THR A 114 -8.45 -11.83 -13.68
C THR A 114 -8.49 -12.96 -12.67
N LEU A 115 -8.50 -12.63 -11.35
CA LEU A 115 -8.41 -13.60 -10.28
C LEU A 115 -9.76 -13.89 -9.62
N SER A 116 -9.93 -15.07 -9.04
CA SER A 116 -11.06 -15.41 -8.19
C SER A 116 -11.01 -14.60 -6.88
N ALA A 117 -12.15 -14.48 -6.17
CA ALA A 117 -12.24 -13.72 -4.92
C ALA A 117 -11.17 -14.13 -3.88
N ARG A 118 -10.89 -15.43 -3.76
CA ARG A 118 -9.87 -15.95 -2.85
C ARG A 118 -8.45 -15.56 -3.27
N GLU A 119 -8.18 -15.66 -4.56
CA GLU A 119 -6.88 -15.29 -5.12
C GLU A 119 -6.65 -13.77 -5.03
N ARG A 120 -7.69 -12.94 -5.22
CA ARG A 120 -7.58 -11.47 -5.03
C ARG A 120 -7.16 -11.11 -3.62
N ILE A 121 -7.74 -11.75 -2.60
CA ILE A 121 -7.36 -11.54 -1.21
C ILE A 121 -5.93 -12.01 -0.96
N ALA A 122 -5.53 -13.16 -1.51
CA ALA A 122 -4.16 -13.63 -1.40
C ALA A 122 -3.17 -12.68 -2.10
N ALA A 123 -3.52 -12.14 -3.29
CA ALA A 123 -2.73 -11.18 -4.03
C ALA A 123 -2.55 -9.86 -3.25
N LEU A 124 -3.64 -9.32 -2.67
CA LEU A 124 -3.58 -8.15 -1.82
C LEU A 124 -2.56 -8.32 -0.68
N PHE A 125 -2.66 -9.40 0.10
CA PHE A 125 -1.75 -9.61 1.22
C PHE A 125 -0.32 -9.94 0.79
N SER A 126 -0.14 -10.58 -0.37
CA SER A 126 1.16 -10.81 -0.98
C SER A 126 1.82 -9.48 -1.39
N SER A 127 1.07 -8.59 -2.04
CA SER A 127 1.54 -7.25 -2.41
C SER A 127 1.91 -6.43 -1.17
N LEU A 128 1.08 -6.44 -0.11
CA LEU A 128 1.39 -5.75 1.14
C LEU A 128 2.68 -6.26 1.80
N VAL A 129 2.90 -7.57 1.83
CA VAL A 129 4.15 -8.13 2.36
C VAL A 129 5.34 -7.71 1.50
N HIS A 130 5.19 -7.69 0.18
CA HIS A 130 6.26 -7.27 -0.73
C HIS A 130 6.60 -5.78 -0.57
N ASN A 131 5.59 -4.92 -0.54
CA ASN A 131 5.78 -3.47 -0.54
C ASN A 131 6.22 -2.91 0.83
N LEU A 132 5.75 -3.53 1.92
CA LEU A 132 6.13 -3.12 3.28
C LEU A 132 7.39 -3.84 3.78
N ALA A 133 7.80 -4.91 3.08
CA ALA A 133 8.98 -5.72 3.40
C ALA A 133 9.16 -6.02 4.90
N PRO A 134 8.11 -6.46 5.63
CA PRO A 134 8.24 -6.79 7.05
C PRO A 134 9.16 -7.99 7.22
N GLU A 135 9.95 -7.99 8.30
CA GLU A 135 10.76 -9.15 8.64
C GLU A 135 9.86 -10.36 8.98
N ALA A 136 10.21 -11.51 8.41
CA ALA A 136 9.53 -12.75 8.74
C ALA A 136 9.94 -13.23 10.14
N ASP A 137 8.97 -13.74 10.90
CA ASP A 137 9.29 -14.44 12.15
C ASP A 137 9.93 -15.82 11.87
N ALA A 138 10.41 -16.50 12.93
CA ALA A 138 11.05 -17.83 12.83
C ALA A 138 10.15 -18.93 12.23
N ARG A 139 8.85 -18.67 12.06
CA ARG A 139 7.87 -19.56 11.44
C ARG A 139 7.49 -19.15 10.01
N GLY A 140 8.22 -18.23 9.40
CA GLY A 140 7.93 -17.70 8.05
C GLY A 140 6.62 -16.92 7.98
N ARG A 141 6.26 -16.18 9.04
CA ARG A 141 5.08 -15.33 9.09
C ARG A 141 5.47 -13.85 9.08
N TYR A 142 4.75 -13.07 8.33
CA TYR A 142 4.98 -11.64 8.12
C TYR A 142 3.96 -10.82 8.90
N PRO A 143 4.34 -10.16 10.01
CA PRO A 143 3.45 -9.24 10.73
C PRO A 143 3.34 -7.93 9.97
N LEU A 144 2.15 -7.60 9.47
CA LEU A 144 1.89 -6.28 8.89
C LEU A 144 1.70 -5.25 10.00
N PRO A 145 2.07 -3.97 9.79
CA PRO A 145 1.96 -2.93 10.82
C PRO A 145 0.52 -2.54 11.16
N PHE A 146 -0.47 -3.00 10.37
CA PHE A 146 -1.89 -2.73 10.55
C PHE A 146 -2.75 -3.96 10.21
N ALA A 147 -4.04 -3.88 10.55
CA ALA A 147 -5.04 -4.81 10.06
C ALA A 147 -6.07 -4.07 9.19
N LEU A 148 -6.48 -4.70 8.10
CA LEU A 148 -7.62 -4.27 7.29
C LEU A 148 -8.89 -4.94 7.81
N THR A 149 -10.01 -4.21 7.80
CA THR A 149 -11.33 -4.77 8.09
C THR A 149 -11.88 -5.52 6.86
N ALA A 150 -12.88 -6.38 7.06
CA ALA A 150 -13.55 -7.05 5.94
C ALA A 150 -14.23 -6.06 4.97
N VAL A 151 -14.63 -4.88 5.45
CA VAL A 151 -15.19 -3.80 4.61
C VAL A 151 -14.08 -3.22 3.73
N GLU A 152 -12.95 -2.83 4.30
CA GLU A 152 -11.82 -2.27 3.54
C GLU A 152 -11.30 -3.28 2.51
N ILE A 153 -11.11 -4.53 2.92
CA ILE A 153 -10.73 -5.59 1.97
C ILE A 153 -11.75 -5.71 0.83
N SER A 154 -13.07 -5.68 1.13
CA SER A 154 -14.11 -5.75 0.11
C SER A 154 -14.04 -4.58 -0.89
N GLN A 155 -13.68 -3.40 -0.41
CA GLN A 155 -13.51 -2.20 -1.23
C GLN A 155 -12.24 -2.25 -2.10
N ILE A 156 -11.16 -2.86 -1.60
CA ILE A 156 -9.89 -3.01 -2.34
C ILE A 156 -10.02 -4.09 -3.41
N VAL A 157 -10.52 -5.28 -3.04
CA VAL A 157 -10.56 -6.44 -3.96
C VAL A 157 -11.82 -6.53 -4.81
N ALA A 158 -12.74 -5.56 -4.68
CA ALA A 158 -14.03 -5.51 -5.39
C ALA A 158 -14.85 -6.81 -5.24
N VAL A 159 -14.92 -7.35 -4.00
CA VAL A 159 -15.67 -8.57 -3.65
C VAL A 159 -16.67 -8.24 -2.54
N ALA A 160 -17.88 -8.82 -2.59
CA ALA A 160 -18.91 -8.58 -1.60
C ALA A 160 -18.41 -8.93 -0.17
N ARG A 161 -18.72 -8.06 0.82
CA ARG A 161 -18.28 -8.23 2.21
C ARG A 161 -18.58 -9.61 2.82
N PRO A 162 -19.77 -10.22 2.64
CA PRO A 162 -20.02 -11.57 3.17
C PRO A 162 -19.05 -12.61 2.63
N THR A 163 -18.75 -12.56 1.32
CA THR A 163 -17.78 -13.44 0.67
C THR A 163 -16.37 -13.23 1.23
N VAL A 164 -15.95 -11.96 1.41
CA VAL A 164 -14.67 -11.64 2.06
C VAL A 164 -14.62 -12.22 3.45
N SER A 165 -15.66 -12.02 4.28
CA SER A 165 -15.71 -12.55 5.66
C SER A 165 -15.59 -14.08 5.70
N SER A 166 -16.28 -14.79 4.80
CA SER A 166 -16.18 -16.24 4.68
C SER A 166 -14.76 -16.70 4.31
N ILE A 167 -14.14 -16.05 3.32
CA ILE A 167 -12.77 -16.37 2.91
C ILE A 167 -11.77 -16.09 4.03
N LEU A 168 -11.89 -14.95 4.73
CA LEU A 168 -11.00 -14.62 5.85
C LEU A 168 -11.13 -15.63 6.99
N SER A 169 -12.34 -16.11 7.28
CA SER A 169 -12.58 -17.14 8.28
C SER A 169 -11.88 -18.46 7.90
N ASP A 170 -12.01 -18.90 6.64
CA ASP A 170 -11.31 -20.10 6.17
C ASP A 170 -9.79 -19.94 6.20
N LEU A 171 -9.26 -18.81 5.70
CA LEU A 171 -7.82 -18.54 5.75
C LEU A 171 -7.27 -18.50 7.19
N SER A 172 -8.06 -17.96 8.12
CA SER A 172 -7.71 -17.92 9.54
C SER A 172 -7.73 -19.31 10.17
N GLY A 173 -8.76 -20.12 9.88
CA GLY A 173 -8.85 -21.51 10.35
C GLY A 173 -7.67 -22.38 9.86
N ARG A 174 -7.13 -22.07 8.70
CA ARG A 174 -5.94 -22.72 8.13
C ARG A 174 -4.61 -22.10 8.59
N GLY A 175 -4.63 -21.05 9.40
CA GLY A 175 -3.44 -20.34 9.87
C GLY A 175 -2.66 -19.60 8.76
N LEU A 176 -3.30 -19.32 7.61
CA LEU A 176 -2.67 -18.65 6.47
C LEU A 176 -2.69 -17.13 6.59
N LEU A 177 -3.76 -16.58 7.16
CA LEU A 177 -3.95 -15.16 7.42
C LEU A 177 -4.69 -15.00 8.75
N VAL A 178 -4.02 -14.48 9.76
CA VAL A 178 -4.58 -14.35 11.12
C VAL A 178 -4.54 -12.87 11.52
N ARG A 179 -5.61 -12.42 12.21
CA ARG A 179 -5.64 -11.09 12.81
C ARG A 179 -5.35 -11.20 14.31
N ARG A 180 -4.31 -10.49 14.78
CA ARG A 180 -3.95 -10.39 16.21
C ARG A 180 -3.53 -8.94 16.51
N ASP A 181 -3.92 -8.43 17.67
CA ASP A 181 -3.47 -7.14 18.20
C ASP A 181 -3.50 -5.99 17.16
N HIS A 182 -4.63 -5.85 16.45
CA HIS A 182 -4.82 -4.88 15.37
C HIS A 182 -3.85 -5.01 14.18
N ARG A 183 -3.22 -6.19 13.99
CA ARG A 183 -2.32 -6.50 12.89
C ARG A 183 -2.77 -7.73 12.14
N HIS A 184 -2.46 -7.81 10.86
CA HIS A 184 -2.51 -9.07 10.12
C HIS A 184 -1.16 -9.77 10.21
N ILE A 185 -1.21 -11.08 10.41
CA ILE A 185 -0.05 -11.98 10.34
C ILE A 185 -0.26 -12.87 9.13
N VAL A 186 0.58 -12.70 8.12
CA VAL A 186 0.52 -13.40 6.84
C VAL A 186 1.51 -14.55 6.84
N SER A 187 1.06 -15.78 6.60
CA SER A 187 1.94 -16.93 6.40
C SER A 187 2.49 -16.95 4.98
N ALA A 188 3.76 -17.30 4.79
CA ALA A 188 4.33 -17.51 3.46
C ALA A 188 3.52 -18.52 2.61
N ARG A 189 2.87 -19.49 3.26
CA ARG A 189 1.98 -20.47 2.60
C ARG A 189 0.73 -19.85 1.97
N LEU A 190 0.38 -18.61 2.32
CA LEU A 190 -0.72 -17.89 1.65
C LEU A 190 -0.40 -17.69 0.15
N PHE A 191 0.86 -17.51 -0.17
CA PHE A 191 1.31 -17.26 -1.56
C PHE A 191 1.16 -18.49 -2.45
N ASP A 192 1.07 -19.70 -1.87
CA ASP A 192 0.83 -20.94 -2.63
C ASP A 192 -0.53 -20.93 -3.33
N ILE A 193 -1.51 -20.17 -2.81
CA ILE A 193 -2.83 -20.00 -3.46
C ILE A 193 -2.68 -19.39 -4.86
N LEU A 194 -1.68 -18.53 -5.07
CA LEU A 194 -1.39 -17.90 -6.35
C LEU A 194 -0.56 -18.81 -7.27
N HIS A 195 0.18 -19.77 -6.72
CA HIS A 195 1.09 -20.64 -7.47
C HIS A 195 0.40 -21.81 -8.17
N ASP A 196 -0.73 -22.27 -7.66
CA ASP A 196 -1.47 -23.41 -8.27
C ASP A 196 -1.94 -23.12 -9.71
N ARG A 197 -2.01 -21.84 -10.10
CA ARG A 197 -2.32 -21.41 -11.48
C ARG A 197 -1.13 -21.32 -12.42
N THR A 198 0.09 -21.08 -11.95
CA THR A 198 1.27 -20.96 -12.83
C THR A 198 1.66 -22.30 -13.45
N SER A 199 1.27 -23.41 -12.83
CA SER A 199 1.44 -24.76 -13.37
C SER A 199 0.41 -25.12 -14.46
N ARG A 200 -0.68 -24.34 -14.60
CA ARG A 200 -1.79 -24.64 -15.53
C ARG A 200 -1.87 -23.75 -16.78
N GLY A 201 -0.97 -22.81 -16.99
CA GLY A 201 -0.92 -21.99 -18.21
C GLY A 201 -0.31 -20.61 -18.04
N ALA A 202 0.50 -20.21 -19.01
CA ALA A 202 1.21 -18.93 -19.02
C ALA A 202 0.28 -17.78 -19.47
N GLY A 203 -0.57 -17.27 -18.55
CA GLY A 203 -1.33 -16.03 -18.77
C GLY A 203 -0.66 -14.82 -18.09
N PRO A 204 -1.17 -13.59 -18.32
CA PRO A 204 -0.66 -12.34 -17.69
C PRO A 204 -0.59 -12.42 -16.17
N ALA A 205 -1.52 -13.15 -15.52
CA ALA A 205 -1.48 -13.44 -14.09
C ALA A 205 -0.20 -14.18 -13.63
N ALA A 206 0.48 -14.88 -14.52
CA ALA A 206 1.75 -15.57 -14.20
C ALA A 206 2.92 -14.62 -13.92
N ARG A 207 2.89 -13.37 -14.42
CA ARG A 207 3.90 -12.36 -14.11
C ARG A 207 3.72 -11.81 -12.69
N ILE A 208 2.49 -11.53 -12.26
CA ILE A 208 2.16 -11.09 -10.90
C ILE A 208 2.69 -12.12 -9.90
N VAL A 209 2.40 -13.40 -10.15
CA VAL A 209 2.83 -14.50 -9.29
C VAL A 209 4.36 -14.69 -9.27
N ARG A 210 5.07 -14.47 -10.40
CA ARG A 210 6.54 -14.62 -10.45
C ARG A 210 7.27 -13.53 -9.69
N ARG A 211 6.75 -12.30 -9.65
CA ARG A 211 7.32 -11.19 -8.88
C ARG A 211 7.28 -11.50 -7.38
N HIS A 212 6.18 -12.08 -6.91
CA HIS A 212 6.02 -12.50 -5.50
C HIS A 212 6.83 -13.74 -5.12
N ARG A 213 7.42 -14.46 -6.08
CA ARG A 213 8.28 -15.62 -5.82
C ARG A 213 9.72 -15.29 -5.41
N ARG A 214 10.19 -14.11 -5.78
CA ARG A 214 11.48 -13.65 -5.28
C ARG A 214 11.23 -13.16 -3.85
N ALA A 215 11.63 -13.98 -2.88
CA ALA A 215 11.79 -13.51 -1.50
C ALA A 215 12.51 -12.15 -1.53
N PRO A 216 12.30 -11.27 -0.57
CA PRO A 216 12.95 -9.95 -0.52
C PRO A 216 14.46 -10.12 -0.28
N SER A 217 15.18 -10.76 -1.19
CA SER A 217 16.60 -10.97 -1.15
C SER A 217 17.22 -10.20 -2.30
N GLN A 218 17.78 -9.05 -1.99
CA GLN A 218 18.75 -8.22 -2.71
C GLN A 218 18.28 -6.86 -3.21
N SER A 219 17.06 -6.62 -3.69
CA SER A 219 16.63 -5.24 -4.01
C SER A 219 16.08 -4.50 -2.77
N ALA A 220 15.46 -5.24 -1.85
CA ALA A 220 15.07 -4.72 -0.55
C ALA A 220 16.30 -4.46 0.36
N GLU A 221 17.38 -5.22 0.24
CA GLU A 221 18.62 -4.94 0.95
C GLU A 221 19.25 -3.59 0.55
N GLN A 222 19.21 -3.23 -0.73
CA GLN A 222 19.75 -1.93 -1.16
C GLN A 222 18.86 -0.75 -0.73
N VAL A 223 17.54 -0.90 -0.68
CA VAL A 223 16.60 0.11 -0.18
C VAL A 223 16.61 0.10 1.36
N SER A 224 16.67 -1.08 1.99
CA SER A 224 16.74 -1.23 3.46
C SER A 224 18.07 -0.77 4.03
N LEU A 225 19.21 -1.04 3.38
CA LEU A 225 20.52 -0.52 3.80
C LEU A 225 20.63 1.00 3.71
N LYS A 226 19.96 1.63 2.73
CA LYS A 226 19.86 3.10 2.68
C LYS A 226 18.92 3.63 3.79
N ASN A 227 17.82 2.95 4.08
CA ASN A 227 16.91 3.32 5.17
C ASN A 227 17.50 3.04 6.56
N GLN A 228 18.30 1.96 6.74
CA GLN A 228 19.00 1.70 7.99
C GLN A 228 20.13 2.72 8.28
N LYS A 229 20.83 3.22 7.26
CA LYS A 229 21.79 4.31 7.46
C LYS A 229 21.11 5.63 7.86
N CYS A 230 19.84 5.85 7.49
CA CYS A 230 19.03 6.96 8.00
C CYS A 230 18.45 6.72 9.41
N GLN A 231 18.30 5.46 9.85
CA GLN A 231 17.78 5.14 11.19
C GLN A 231 18.86 5.09 12.29
N LEU A 232 20.14 5.04 11.93
CA LEU A 232 21.25 4.90 12.89
C LEU A 232 21.85 6.22 13.38
N SER A 233 21.30 7.37 13.00
CA SER A 233 21.65 8.64 13.61
C SER A 233 20.40 9.31 14.19
N ASP A 234 20.18 9.03 15.46
CA ASP A 234 19.32 9.78 16.38
C ASP A 234 17.79 9.63 16.30
N THR A 235 17.23 9.45 17.47
CA THR A 235 15.85 9.56 17.94
C THR A 235 15.18 10.91 17.64
N ARG A 236 15.40 11.50 16.48
CA ARG A 236 14.77 12.74 16.00
C ARG A 236 14.39 12.54 14.55
N THR A 237 13.19 12.95 14.18
CA THR A 237 12.58 13.12 12.86
C THR A 237 13.49 12.72 11.69
N PRO A 238 13.10 11.88 10.73
CA PRO A 238 13.95 11.57 9.59
C PRO A 238 14.54 12.86 9.04
N ALA A 239 15.85 12.91 8.92
CA ALA A 239 16.62 14.09 8.46
C ALA A 239 16.18 14.60 7.07
N PHE A 240 15.31 13.87 6.41
CA PHE A 240 14.67 14.13 5.14
C PHE A 240 13.80 15.41 5.12
N PHE A 241 13.28 15.85 6.30
CA PHE A 241 12.35 16.99 6.38
C PHE A 241 12.73 18.02 7.46
N ALA A 242 13.93 17.99 7.97
CA ALA A 242 14.39 18.97 8.96
C ALA A 242 14.65 20.38 8.37
N GLY A 243 14.55 20.53 7.06
CA GLY A 243 14.79 21.79 6.34
C GLY A 243 13.58 22.37 5.59
N LEU A 244 12.37 21.79 5.76
CA LEU A 244 11.13 22.35 5.20
C LEU A 244 10.26 22.99 6.26
#